data_6beb58c8dde2ddefc5bf3dcb81d0b226
#
_entry.id   6beb58c8dde2ddefc5bf3dcb81d0b226
#
_cell.length_a   1.000
_cell.length_b   1.000
_cell.length_c   1.000
_cell.angle_alpha   90.00
_cell.angle_beta   90.00
_cell.angle_gamma   90.00
#
_symmetry.space_group_name_H-M   'P 1'
#
loop_
_entity.id
_entity.type
_entity.pdbx_description
1 polymer ?
#
loop_
_entity_poly.entity_id
_entity_poly.type
_entity_poly.pdbx_seq_one_letter_code
_entity_poly.pdbx_strand_id
1 'polypeptide(L)'
;VEAFLAAYDATGDTLWRDRAVRMITRVAREFAEPNAWRIAEHFDSAWNPLPDYNRDHPDDPFRPYGATVGHGLEWSRLCLHAHAALGGPAGDGPSWLVDDARRLFEAAVRDGWAADGADGFVYTVDWDGKPVVHQRMHWVLAEGIGAATTLATVTGDESYRRWYPVWWDYAERYLIDRELGSWHHELDRHNRPSATVWVGKPDAYHAVQATLLPRVPVRASMARGVRDALTSGDLEPLDR
;
A
#
# COMPACT_ATOMS: atom_id res chain seq x y z
N VAL A 1 8.49 -8.50 2.02
CA VAL A 1 7.45 -9.40 1.47
C VAL A 1 7.49 -9.34 -0.05
N GLU A 2 7.32 -8.17 -0.65
CA GLU A 2 7.22 -8.02 -2.10
C GLU A 2 8.42 -8.60 -2.85
N ALA A 3 9.64 -8.28 -2.42
CA ALA A 3 10.86 -8.85 -3.00
C ALA A 3 10.90 -10.39 -2.92
N PHE A 4 10.39 -10.98 -1.85
CA PHE A 4 10.33 -12.44 -1.70
C PHE A 4 9.29 -13.07 -2.63
N LEU A 5 8.13 -12.44 -2.80
CA LEU A 5 7.14 -12.90 -3.76
C LEU A 5 7.65 -12.79 -5.21
N ALA A 6 8.37 -11.72 -5.53
CA ALA A 6 9.04 -11.58 -6.83
C ALA A 6 10.14 -12.64 -7.03
N ALA A 7 10.94 -12.94 -6.01
CA ALA A 7 11.94 -14.01 -6.06
C ALA A 7 11.30 -15.39 -6.26
N TYR A 8 10.16 -15.65 -5.61
CA TYR A 8 9.37 -16.87 -5.85
C TYR A 8 8.92 -16.97 -7.31
N ASP A 9 8.36 -15.89 -7.87
CA ASP A 9 7.94 -15.88 -9.28
C ASP A 9 9.10 -16.10 -10.27
N ALA A 10 10.27 -15.56 -9.95
CA ALA A 10 11.44 -15.65 -10.81
C ALA A 10 12.12 -17.03 -10.76
N THR A 11 12.14 -17.66 -9.59
CA THR A 11 12.92 -18.90 -9.34
C THR A 11 12.08 -20.17 -9.24
N GLY A 12 10.79 -20.04 -8.91
CA GLY A 12 9.91 -21.16 -8.54
C GLY A 12 10.23 -21.77 -7.17
N ASP A 13 11.20 -21.23 -6.41
CA ASP A 13 11.55 -21.75 -5.09
C ASP A 13 10.55 -21.28 -4.04
N THR A 14 9.80 -22.24 -3.50
CA THR A 14 8.75 -22.01 -2.50
C THR A 14 9.27 -21.43 -1.18
N LEU A 15 10.58 -21.56 -0.91
CA LEU A 15 11.20 -20.95 0.27
C LEU A 15 10.91 -19.44 0.37
N TRP A 16 10.94 -18.74 -0.76
CA TRP A 16 10.69 -17.30 -0.80
C TRP A 16 9.24 -16.95 -0.48
N ARG A 17 8.30 -17.67 -1.09
CA ARG A 17 6.88 -17.54 -0.79
C ARG A 17 6.59 -17.81 0.69
N ASP A 18 7.12 -18.89 1.22
CA ASP A 18 6.86 -19.33 2.59
C ASP A 18 7.44 -18.31 3.61
N ARG A 19 8.57 -17.70 3.30
CA ARG A 19 9.13 -16.58 4.06
C ARG A 19 8.24 -15.33 4.01
N ALA A 20 7.72 -14.98 2.84
CA ALA A 20 6.79 -13.86 2.68
C ALA A 20 5.53 -14.07 3.53
N VAL A 21 4.91 -15.25 3.46
CA VAL A 21 3.71 -15.60 4.23
C VAL A 21 3.99 -15.54 5.74
N ARG A 22 5.14 -16.04 6.20
CA ARG A 22 5.52 -15.95 7.61
C ARG A 22 5.67 -14.51 8.09
N MET A 23 6.23 -13.60 7.27
CA MET A 23 6.29 -12.17 7.58
C MET A 23 4.90 -11.56 7.66
N ILE A 24 4.02 -11.87 6.70
CA ILE A 24 2.64 -11.39 6.70
C ILE A 24 1.92 -11.84 7.97
N THR A 25 2.01 -13.13 8.31
CA THR A 25 1.38 -13.66 9.53
C THR A 25 1.83 -12.89 10.76
N ARG A 26 3.13 -12.62 10.88
CA ARG A 26 3.67 -11.89 12.03
C ARG A 26 3.19 -10.45 12.08
N VAL A 27 3.28 -9.73 10.96
CA VAL A 27 2.91 -8.30 10.94
C VAL A 27 1.42 -8.10 11.05
N ALA A 28 0.62 -8.84 10.28
CA ALA A 28 -0.82 -8.66 10.28
C ALA A 28 -1.47 -9.20 11.56
N ARG A 29 -1.14 -10.42 11.97
CA ARG A 29 -1.87 -11.11 13.05
C ARG A 29 -1.25 -10.95 14.43
N GLU A 30 0.10 -10.93 14.53
CA GLU A 30 0.73 -10.78 15.84
C GLU A 30 0.79 -9.31 16.27
N PHE A 31 0.92 -8.35 15.31
CA PHE A 31 1.12 -6.95 15.63
C PHE A 31 -0.05 -6.05 15.25
N ALA A 32 -0.61 -6.15 14.03
CA ALA A 32 -1.66 -5.24 13.60
C ALA A 32 -3.05 -5.61 14.16
N GLU A 33 -3.44 -6.88 14.12
CA GLU A 33 -4.76 -7.33 14.61
C GLU A 33 -5.05 -6.88 16.05
N PRO A 34 -4.16 -7.11 17.05
CA PRO A 34 -4.38 -6.63 18.42
C PRO A 34 -4.40 -5.10 18.54
N ASN A 35 -3.87 -4.39 17.55
CA ASN A 35 -3.72 -2.94 17.52
C ASN A 35 -4.74 -2.26 16.58
N ALA A 36 -5.96 -2.79 16.51
CA ALA A 36 -7.04 -2.31 15.65
C ALA A 36 -6.64 -2.20 14.15
N TRP A 37 -5.77 -3.12 13.71
CA TRP A 37 -5.20 -3.22 12.36
C TRP A 37 -4.27 -2.08 11.96
N ARG A 38 -3.72 -1.35 12.94
CA ARG A 38 -2.63 -0.40 12.75
C ARG A 38 -1.30 -1.11 12.88
N ILE A 39 -0.41 -0.90 11.92
CA ILE A 39 0.88 -1.59 11.86
C ILE A 39 1.86 -0.88 12.79
N ALA A 40 2.44 -1.63 13.74
CA ALA A 40 3.59 -1.16 14.50
C ALA A 40 4.85 -1.26 13.63
N GLU A 41 5.68 -0.22 13.65
CA GLU A 41 6.85 -0.12 12.77
C GLU A 41 8.18 -0.15 13.54
N HIS A 42 8.14 0.09 14.86
CA HIS A 42 9.33 0.17 15.69
C HIS A 42 9.27 -0.88 16.80
N PHE A 43 10.37 -1.61 16.94
CA PHE A 43 10.49 -2.74 17.86
C PHE A 43 11.83 -2.72 18.57
N ASP A 44 11.88 -3.30 19.77
CA ASP A 44 13.14 -3.62 20.43
C ASP A 44 13.78 -4.90 19.83
N SER A 45 14.95 -5.27 20.33
CA SER A 45 15.67 -6.47 19.86
C SER A 45 14.95 -7.78 20.16
N ALA A 46 13.95 -7.78 21.04
CA ALA A 46 13.10 -8.93 21.36
C ALA A 46 11.77 -8.92 20.58
N TRP A 47 11.61 -7.98 19.66
CA TRP A 47 10.39 -7.78 18.88
C TRP A 47 9.17 -7.30 19.70
N ASN A 48 9.38 -6.63 20.82
CA ASN A 48 8.31 -5.94 21.50
C ASN A 48 8.04 -4.60 20.77
N PRO A 49 6.79 -4.26 20.45
CA PRO A 49 6.45 -2.97 19.84
C PRO A 49 6.84 -1.79 20.76
N LEU A 50 7.33 -0.73 20.15
CA LEU A 50 7.71 0.52 20.83
C LEU A 50 6.72 1.64 20.42
N PRO A 51 5.53 1.71 21.02
CA PRO A 51 4.46 2.60 20.58
C PRO A 51 4.79 4.09 20.72
N ASP A 52 5.66 4.45 21.66
CA ASP A 52 6.05 5.85 21.88
C ASP A 52 7.38 6.22 21.16
N TYR A 53 7.89 5.33 20.31
CA TYR A 53 9.12 5.60 19.59
C TYR A 53 8.99 6.87 18.74
N ASN A 54 9.95 7.77 18.88
CA ASN A 54 10.07 9.03 18.14
C ASN A 54 8.90 10.02 18.32
N ARG A 55 8.17 9.93 19.43
CA ARG A 55 7.01 10.79 19.72
C ARG A 55 7.34 12.28 19.75
N ASP A 56 8.57 12.63 20.16
CA ASP A 56 9.05 14.02 20.22
C ASP A 56 9.50 14.57 18.85
N HIS A 57 9.63 13.69 17.84
CA HIS A 57 9.99 14.01 16.46
C HIS A 57 9.08 13.24 15.49
N PRO A 58 7.76 13.54 15.50
CA PRO A 58 6.76 12.68 14.85
C PRO A 58 6.87 12.65 13.32
N ASP A 59 7.49 13.67 12.72
CA ASP A 59 7.66 13.85 11.27
C ASP A 59 9.04 13.42 10.75
N ASP A 60 9.79 12.60 11.51
CA ASP A 60 11.04 12.03 11.00
C ASP A 60 10.77 11.25 9.70
N PRO A 61 11.48 11.53 8.59
CA PRO A 61 11.16 10.95 7.29
C PRO A 61 11.22 9.42 7.25
N PHE A 62 12.13 8.81 8.01
CA PHE A 62 12.36 7.36 7.99
C PHE A 62 11.79 6.62 9.21
N ARG A 63 11.48 7.36 10.26
CA ARG A 63 11.06 6.79 11.55
C ARG A 63 9.97 7.64 12.19
N PRO A 64 8.87 7.91 11.47
CA PRO A 64 7.79 8.73 11.99
C PRO A 64 7.16 8.08 13.22
N TYR A 65 6.60 8.91 14.09
CA TYR A 65 5.79 8.42 15.20
C TYR A 65 4.42 7.93 14.73
N GLY A 66 3.95 6.86 15.35
CA GLY A 66 2.62 6.30 15.13
C GLY A 66 2.60 5.23 14.04
N ALA A 67 1.41 4.97 13.51
CA ALA A 67 1.21 4.04 12.40
C ALA A 67 1.16 4.80 11.08
N THR A 68 2.00 4.41 10.12
CA THR A 68 1.99 4.96 8.76
C THR A 68 0.83 4.37 7.98
N VAL A 69 -0.12 5.22 7.60
CA VAL A 69 -1.37 4.79 6.92
C VAL A 69 -1.07 4.04 5.62
N GLY A 70 -0.08 4.50 4.86
CA GLY A 70 0.34 3.87 3.62
C GLY A 70 0.78 2.42 3.77
N HIS A 71 1.45 2.08 4.86
CA HIS A 71 1.84 0.69 5.12
C HIS A 71 0.62 -0.21 5.36
N GLY A 72 -0.45 0.29 5.99
CA GLY A 72 -1.71 -0.46 6.10
C GLY A 72 -2.29 -0.83 4.73
N LEU A 73 -2.24 0.10 3.77
CA LEU A 73 -2.67 -0.11 2.39
C LEU A 73 -1.73 -1.07 1.63
N GLU A 74 -0.43 -0.87 1.76
CA GLU A 74 0.58 -1.74 1.14
C GLU A 74 0.46 -3.19 1.66
N TRP A 75 0.39 -3.39 2.97
CA TRP A 75 0.24 -4.74 3.54
C TRP A 75 -1.08 -5.39 3.17
N SER A 76 -2.17 -4.63 3.01
CA SER A 76 -3.42 -5.13 2.43
C SER A 76 -3.18 -5.73 1.04
N ARG A 77 -2.52 -4.99 0.15
CA ARG A 77 -2.16 -5.46 -1.19
C ARG A 77 -1.25 -6.68 -1.15
N LEU A 78 -0.21 -6.67 -0.31
CA LEU A 78 0.75 -7.76 -0.18
C LEU A 78 0.11 -9.07 0.32
N CYS A 79 -0.90 -9.00 1.19
CA CYS A 79 -1.71 -10.17 1.58
C CYS A 79 -2.39 -10.80 0.36
N LEU A 80 -2.91 -10.00 -0.56
CA LEU A 80 -3.59 -10.49 -1.76
C LEU A 80 -2.62 -11.08 -2.79
N HIS A 81 -1.43 -10.52 -2.93
CA HIS A 81 -0.38 -11.12 -3.74
C HIS A 81 0.11 -12.47 -3.18
N ALA A 82 0.21 -12.57 -1.84
CA ALA A 82 0.52 -13.84 -1.19
C ALA A 82 -0.61 -14.87 -1.34
N HIS A 83 -1.88 -14.42 -1.25
CA HIS A 83 -3.04 -15.25 -1.56
C HIS A 83 -2.96 -15.85 -2.97
N ALA A 84 -2.66 -15.02 -3.98
CA ALA A 84 -2.46 -15.48 -5.35
C ALA A 84 -1.27 -16.44 -5.48
N ALA A 85 -0.17 -16.20 -4.76
CA ALA A 85 1.00 -17.08 -4.76
C ALA A 85 0.72 -18.46 -4.17
N LEU A 86 -0.20 -18.56 -3.21
CA LEU A 86 -0.58 -19.82 -2.56
C LEU A 86 -1.70 -20.54 -3.28
N GLY A 87 -2.60 -19.83 -3.97
CA GLY A 87 -3.72 -20.39 -4.71
C GLY A 87 -3.35 -20.97 -6.08
N GLY A 88 -2.15 -20.71 -6.56
CA GLY A 88 -1.71 -21.13 -7.89
C GLY A 88 -2.61 -20.57 -9.01
N PRO A 89 -2.72 -21.28 -10.15
CA PRO A 89 -3.53 -20.83 -11.29
C PRO A 89 -5.04 -20.73 -11.01
N ALA A 90 -5.55 -21.48 -10.02
CA ALA A 90 -6.97 -21.46 -9.65
C ALA A 90 -7.38 -20.25 -8.80
N GLY A 91 -6.42 -19.53 -8.19
CA GLY A 91 -6.70 -18.37 -7.35
C GLY A 91 -7.29 -18.70 -5.97
N ASP A 92 -7.36 -19.95 -5.57
CA ASP A 92 -7.96 -20.42 -4.32
C ASP A 92 -6.95 -20.43 -3.15
N GLY A 93 -6.27 -19.32 -2.93
CA GLY A 93 -5.40 -19.14 -1.78
C GLY A 93 -6.16 -19.12 -0.46
N PRO A 94 -5.46 -19.16 0.70
CA PRO A 94 -6.09 -19.13 2.01
C PRO A 94 -6.96 -17.89 2.23
N SER A 95 -8.22 -18.08 2.63
CA SER A 95 -9.20 -17.00 2.84
C SER A 95 -8.74 -15.96 3.88
N TRP A 96 -7.99 -16.40 4.91
CA TRP A 96 -7.52 -15.51 5.95
C TRP A 96 -6.65 -14.35 5.43
N LEU A 97 -5.92 -14.55 4.33
CA LEU A 97 -5.14 -13.47 3.70
C LEU A 97 -6.05 -12.40 3.11
N VAL A 98 -7.20 -12.80 2.57
CA VAL A 98 -8.20 -11.86 2.06
C VAL A 98 -8.89 -11.12 3.20
N ASP A 99 -9.20 -11.83 4.30
CA ASP A 99 -9.83 -11.21 5.47
C ASP A 99 -8.88 -10.20 6.14
N ASP A 100 -7.60 -10.55 6.31
CA ASP A 100 -6.59 -9.65 6.85
C ASP A 100 -6.37 -8.43 5.92
N ALA A 101 -6.35 -8.64 4.59
CA ALA A 101 -6.27 -7.56 3.62
C ALA A 101 -7.42 -6.56 3.74
N ARG A 102 -8.66 -7.06 3.90
CA ARG A 102 -9.85 -6.20 4.12
C ARG A 102 -9.71 -5.38 5.38
N ARG A 103 -9.32 -6.01 6.49
CA ARG A 103 -9.17 -5.33 7.80
C ARG A 103 -8.11 -4.24 7.77
N LEU A 104 -6.95 -4.52 7.17
CA LEU A 104 -5.88 -3.55 6.99
C LEU A 104 -6.33 -2.36 6.14
N PHE A 105 -6.98 -2.63 5.02
CA PHE A 105 -7.51 -1.60 4.12
C PHE A 105 -8.56 -0.71 4.83
N GLU A 106 -9.54 -1.34 5.47
CA GLU A 106 -10.61 -0.63 6.17
C GLU A 106 -10.07 0.26 7.30
N ALA A 107 -9.09 -0.24 8.05
CA ALA A 107 -8.44 0.53 9.11
C ALA A 107 -7.68 1.74 8.54
N ALA A 108 -6.87 1.52 7.50
CA ALA A 108 -6.09 2.58 6.85
C ALA A 108 -6.99 3.67 6.23
N VAL A 109 -8.07 3.28 5.55
CA VAL A 109 -9.02 4.24 4.96
C VAL A 109 -9.79 5.00 6.04
N ARG A 110 -10.29 4.31 7.07
CA ARG A 110 -11.02 4.93 8.19
C ARG A 110 -10.18 5.97 8.91
N ASP A 111 -8.92 5.63 9.20
CA ASP A 111 -8.05 6.46 10.04
C ASP A 111 -7.29 7.52 9.22
N GLY A 112 -7.11 7.30 7.90
CA GLY A 112 -6.23 8.12 7.07
C GLY A 112 -6.91 9.01 6.03
N TRP A 113 -7.97 8.54 5.37
CA TRP A 113 -8.59 9.30 4.28
C TRP A 113 -9.46 10.45 4.81
N ALA A 114 -9.15 11.66 4.43
CA ALA A 114 -9.85 12.89 4.83
C ALA A 114 -9.98 13.04 6.36
N ALA A 115 -9.11 12.41 7.13
CA ALA A 115 -9.22 12.29 8.59
C ALA A 115 -9.03 13.62 9.32
N ASP A 116 -8.44 14.63 8.68
CA ASP A 116 -8.24 15.97 9.23
C ASP A 116 -9.16 17.04 8.60
N GLY A 117 -10.19 16.60 7.86
CA GLY A 117 -11.22 17.46 7.28
C GLY A 117 -10.93 17.94 5.85
N ALA A 118 -9.82 17.52 5.24
CA ALA A 118 -9.50 17.76 3.85
C ALA A 118 -9.23 16.45 3.13
N ASP A 119 -9.54 16.35 1.83
CA ASP A 119 -9.24 15.17 1.02
C ASP A 119 -7.75 14.84 1.06
N GLY A 120 -7.43 13.57 0.87
CA GLY A 120 -6.08 13.02 0.92
C GLY A 120 -5.83 12.19 2.18
N PHE A 121 -4.87 11.29 2.08
CA PHE A 121 -4.44 10.49 3.22
C PHE A 121 -3.47 11.29 4.10
N VAL A 122 -3.71 11.35 5.40
CA VAL A 122 -2.69 11.79 6.35
C VAL A 122 -1.55 10.78 6.37
N TYR A 123 -0.32 11.21 6.69
CA TYR A 123 0.84 10.34 6.64
C TYR A 123 0.81 9.32 7.78
N THR A 124 0.70 9.81 9.04
CA THR A 124 0.64 8.93 10.20
C THR A 124 -0.53 9.27 11.12
N VAL A 125 -0.93 8.27 11.89
CA VAL A 125 -1.94 8.37 12.96
C VAL A 125 -1.38 7.81 14.26
N ASP A 126 -1.89 8.28 15.40
CA ASP A 126 -1.58 7.68 16.70
C ASP A 126 -2.31 6.34 16.89
N TRP A 127 -2.10 5.72 18.04
CA TRP A 127 -2.69 4.41 18.34
C TRP A 127 -4.20 4.45 18.63
N ASP A 128 -4.78 5.64 18.75
CA ASP A 128 -6.24 5.87 18.78
C ASP A 128 -6.81 6.17 17.37
N GLY A 129 -5.96 6.28 16.34
CA GLY A 129 -6.34 6.60 14.96
C GLY A 129 -6.49 8.09 14.69
N LYS A 130 -5.92 8.94 15.54
CA LYS A 130 -5.95 10.39 15.33
C LYS A 130 -4.77 10.82 14.46
N PRO A 131 -4.97 11.73 13.49
CA PRO A 131 -3.89 12.25 12.68
C PRO A 131 -2.76 12.87 13.51
N VAL A 132 -1.51 12.52 13.15
CA VAL A 132 -0.28 13.06 13.75
C VAL A 132 0.51 13.85 12.73
N VAL A 133 0.91 13.22 11.61
CA VAL A 133 1.60 13.89 10.51
C VAL A 133 0.59 14.09 9.38
N HIS A 134 0.26 15.37 9.14
CA HIS A 134 -0.82 15.76 8.24
C HIS A 134 -0.40 15.88 6.77
N GLN A 135 0.87 15.75 6.46
CA GLN A 135 1.37 15.75 5.08
C GLN A 135 0.76 14.59 4.29
N ARG A 136 0.63 14.81 2.97
CA ARG A 136 0.09 13.83 2.02
C ARG A 136 1.23 13.31 1.17
N MET A 137 1.60 12.06 1.36
CA MET A 137 2.65 11.43 0.55
C MET A 137 2.05 10.77 -0.70
N HIS A 138 2.65 11.00 -1.86
CA HIS A 138 2.21 10.42 -3.12
C HIS A 138 2.08 8.90 -3.06
N TRP A 139 3.04 8.23 -2.40
CA TRP A 139 3.09 6.78 -2.32
C TRP A 139 1.94 6.18 -1.52
N VAL A 140 1.44 6.89 -0.50
CA VAL A 140 0.28 6.45 0.28
C VAL A 140 -0.97 6.36 -0.60
N LEU A 141 -1.18 7.35 -1.47
CA LEU A 141 -2.28 7.31 -2.43
C LEU A 141 -2.10 6.20 -3.46
N ALA A 142 -0.88 6.03 -3.97
CA ALA A 142 -0.55 4.97 -4.93
C ALA A 142 -0.82 3.58 -4.37
N GLU A 143 -0.43 3.31 -3.11
CA GLU A 143 -0.75 2.07 -2.42
C GLU A 143 -2.25 1.90 -2.19
N GLY A 144 -2.96 2.99 -1.88
CA GLY A 144 -4.43 2.98 -1.80
C GLY A 144 -5.09 2.52 -3.10
N ILE A 145 -4.70 3.10 -4.23
CA ILE A 145 -5.20 2.72 -5.57
C ILE A 145 -4.91 1.23 -5.83
N GLY A 146 -3.68 0.79 -5.57
CA GLY A 146 -3.27 -0.60 -5.73
C GLY A 146 -4.08 -1.56 -4.85
N ALA A 147 -4.23 -1.26 -3.57
CA ALA A 147 -4.96 -2.09 -2.62
C ALA A 147 -6.46 -2.19 -2.97
N ALA A 148 -7.11 -1.06 -3.26
CA ALA A 148 -8.54 -1.03 -3.60
C ALA A 148 -8.85 -1.85 -4.85
N THR A 149 -8.06 -1.69 -5.91
CA THR A 149 -8.27 -2.41 -7.17
C THR A 149 -7.95 -3.90 -7.03
N THR A 150 -6.93 -4.26 -6.27
CA THR A 150 -6.57 -5.66 -6.00
C THR A 150 -7.65 -6.34 -5.13
N LEU A 151 -8.18 -5.66 -4.10
CA LEU A 151 -9.31 -6.15 -3.30
C LEU A 151 -10.55 -6.37 -4.17
N ALA A 152 -10.93 -5.41 -5.00
CA ALA A 152 -12.08 -5.56 -5.89
C ALA A 152 -11.92 -6.76 -6.82
N THR A 153 -10.73 -6.96 -7.37
CA THR A 153 -10.43 -8.07 -8.29
C THR A 153 -10.49 -9.43 -7.60
N VAL A 154 -9.88 -9.55 -6.42
CA VAL A 154 -9.81 -10.84 -5.71
C VAL A 154 -11.14 -11.22 -5.07
N THR A 155 -11.88 -10.23 -4.56
CA THR A 155 -13.13 -10.49 -3.82
C THR A 155 -14.39 -10.44 -4.68
N GLY A 156 -14.34 -9.79 -5.84
CA GLY A 156 -15.52 -9.48 -6.65
C GLY A 156 -16.41 -8.39 -6.02
N ASP A 157 -15.99 -7.76 -4.94
CA ASP A 157 -16.75 -6.71 -4.25
C ASP A 157 -16.48 -5.34 -4.88
N GLU A 158 -17.44 -4.87 -5.67
CA GLU A 158 -17.35 -3.59 -6.37
C GLU A 158 -17.32 -2.37 -5.43
N SER A 159 -17.63 -2.53 -4.15
CA SER A 159 -17.54 -1.43 -3.19
C SER A 159 -16.13 -0.88 -3.04
N TYR A 160 -15.09 -1.69 -3.29
CA TYR A 160 -13.70 -1.24 -3.32
C TYR A 160 -13.38 -0.41 -4.56
N ARG A 161 -13.99 -0.71 -5.73
CA ARG A 161 -13.75 0.03 -6.99
C ARG A 161 -14.17 1.50 -6.92
N ARG A 162 -15.11 1.85 -6.02
CA ARG A 162 -15.54 3.24 -5.84
C ARG A 162 -14.39 4.19 -5.50
N TRP A 163 -13.32 3.67 -4.87
CA TRP A 163 -12.16 4.47 -4.49
C TRP A 163 -11.28 4.84 -5.68
N TYR A 164 -11.26 4.03 -6.74
CA TYR A 164 -10.42 4.26 -7.90
C TYR A 164 -10.64 5.64 -8.54
N PRO A 165 -11.85 6.03 -8.97
CA PRO A 165 -12.07 7.36 -9.54
C PRO A 165 -11.84 8.47 -8.53
N VAL A 166 -12.17 8.28 -7.24
CA VAL A 166 -11.97 9.29 -6.19
C VAL A 166 -10.48 9.59 -6.00
N TRP A 167 -9.65 8.56 -5.92
CA TRP A 167 -8.24 8.74 -5.67
C TRP A 167 -7.45 9.16 -6.91
N TRP A 168 -7.88 8.76 -8.10
CA TRP A 168 -7.29 9.30 -9.34
C TRP A 168 -7.67 10.76 -9.56
N ASP A 169 -8.91 11.17 -9.29
CA ASP A 169 -9.31 12.58 -9.33
C ASP A 169 -8.48 13.42 -8.34
N TYR A 170 -8.23 12.90 -7.15
CA TYR A 170 -7.34 13.54 -6.19
C TYR A 170 -5.89 13.63 -6.72
N ALA A 171 -5.35 12.56 -7.29
CA ALA A 171 -4.00 12.56 -7.88
C ALA A 171 -3.90 13.60 -9.00
N GLU A 172 -4.88 13.64 -9.88
CA GLU A 172 -4.96 14.58 -11.00
C GLU A 172 -4.99 16.04 -10.56
N ARG A 173 -5.72 16.33 -9.49
CA ARG A 173 -5.86 17.70 -8.98
C ARG A 173 -4.65 18.20 -8.21
N TYR A 174 -3.99 17.33 -7.46
CA TYR A 174 -3.06 17.77 -6.44
C TYR A 174 -1.67 17.15 -6.54
N LEU A 175 -1.55 15.89 -6.94
CA LEU A 175 -0.27 15.19 -6.92
C LEU A 175 0.48 15.24 -8.26
N ILE A 176 -0.22 15.18 -9.38
CA ILE A 176 0.45 15.19 -10.69
C ILE A 176 0.99 16.59 -11.01
N ASP A 177 2.32 16.68 -11.14
CA ASP A 177 2.97 17.92 -11.54
C ASP A 177 2.92 18.07 -13.07
N ARG A 178 2.05 18.98 -13.52
CA ARG A 178 1.84 19.24 -14.95
C ARG A 178 2.93 20.11 -15.58
N GLU A 179 3.74 20.79 -14.77
CA GLU A 179 4.80 21.68 -15.27
C GLU A 179 6.12 20.93 -15.46
N LEU A 180 6.55 20.17 -14.44
CA LEU A 180 7.83 19.49 -14.42
C LEU A 180 7.71 17.97 -14.64
N GLY A 181 6.49 17.46 -14.78
CA GLY A 181 6.22 16.03 -14.90
C GLY A 181 6.36 15.26 -13.59
N SER A 182 6.02 13.95 -13.61
CA SER A 182 5.97 13.11 -12.40
C SER A 182 4.93 13.60 -11.39
N TRP A 183 5.08 13.19 -10.15
CA TRP A 183 4.20 13.59 -9.06
C TRP A 183 4.94 14.52 -8.09
N HIS A 184 4.20 15.33 -7.33
CA HIS A 184 4.73 15.96 -6.12
C HIS A 184 4.97 14.89 -5.08
N HIS A 185 6.13 14.93 -4.41
CA HIS A 185 6.49 13.95 -3.38
C HIS A 185 5.56 14.05 -2.18
N GLU A 186 5.31 15.28 -1.77
CA GLU A 186 4.57 15.65 -0.58
C GLU A 186 3.63 16.83 -0.85
N LEU A 187 2.45 16.81 -0.23
CA LEU A 187 1.57 17.94 -0.10
C LEU A 187 1.37 18.28 1.38
N ASP A 188 1.09 19.54 1.67
CA ASP A 188 0.68 19.97 3.00
C ASP A 188 -0.77 19.56 3.32
N ARG A 189 -1.23 19.83 4.55
CA ARG A 189 -2.61 19.53 4.97
C ARG A 189 -3.70 20.24 4.16
N HIS A 190 -3.34 21.24 3.35
CA HIS A 190 -4.23 22.00 2.47
C HIS A 190 -4.07 21.60 1.00
N ASN A 191 -3.41 20.46 0.74
CA ASN A 191 -3.18 19.90 -0.60
C ASN A 191 -2.32 20.79 -1.51
N ARG A 192 -1.39 21.58 -0.94
CA ARG A 192 -0.39 22.36 -1.69
C ARG A 192 0.95 21.64 -1.67
N PRO A 193 1.72 21.68 -2.76
CA PRO A 193 3.07 21.12 -2.79
C PRO A 193 3.90 21.59 -1.59
N SER A 194 4.56 20.66 -0.93
CA SER A 194 5.33 20.84 0.30
C SER A 194 6.64 20.04 0.23
N ALA A 195 7.57 20.32 1.13
CA ALA A 195 8.84 19.61 1.26
C ALA A 195 9.33 19.69 2.72
N THR A 196 8.43 19.47 3.66
CA THR A 196 8.74 19.55 5.09
C THR A 196 9.27 18.23 5.65
N VAL A 197 8.78 17.12 5.14
CA VAL A 197 9.25 15.76 5.47
C VAL A 197 10.16 15.25 4.36
N TRP A 198 9.69 15.31 3.10
CA TRP A 198 10.44 14.82 1.95
C TRP A 198 10.65 15.91 0.91
N VAL A 199 11.90 16.10 0.51
CA VAL A 199 12.29 17.07 -0.53
C VAL A 199 12.37 16.42 -1.91
N GLY A 200 12.19 17.23 -2.96
CA GLY A 200 12.42 16.83 -4.35
C GLY A 200 11.27 16.05 -4.96
N LYS A 201 11.57 15.38 -6.07
CA LYS A 201 10.63 14.50 -6.78
C LYS A 201 10.71 13.08 -6.22
N PRO A 202 9.58 12.36 -6.18
CA PRO A 202 9.58 10.95 -5.76
C PRO A 202 10.23 10.06 -6.84
N ASP A 203 10.52 8.82 -6.43
CA ASP A 203 10.81 7.75 -7.38
C ASP A 203 9.61 7.46 -8.30
N ALA A 204 9.85 6.76 -9.39
CA ALA A 204 8.79 6.39 -10.33
C ALA A 204 8.01 5.14 -9.89
N TYR A 205 8.50 4.38 -8.90
CA TYR A 205 7.98 3.05 -8.54
C TYR A 205 6.50 3.09 -8.20
N HIS A 206 6.09 3.91 -7.23
CA HIS A 206 4.71 3.94 -6.75
C HIS A 206 3.75 4.50 -7.81
N ALA A 207 4.16 5.54 -8.56
CA ALA A 207 3.33 6.09 -9.63
C ALA A 207 3.10 5.08 -10.76
N VAL A 208 4.15 4.37 -11.20
CA VAL A 208 4.05 3.30 -12.20
C VAL A 208 3.20 2.15 -11.68
N GLN A 209 3.40 1.73 -10.44
CA GLN A 209 2.62 0.69 -9.80
C GLN A 209 1.12 1.02 -9.79
N ALA A 210 0.74 2.24 -9.39
CA ALA A 210 -0.65 2.68 -9.37
C ALA A 210 -1.31 2.65 -10.75
N THR A 211 -0.55 2.83 -11.84
CA THR A 211 -1.06 2.75 -13.20
C THR A 211 -1.17 1.33 -13.73
N LEU A 212 -0.31 0.41 -13.30
CA LEU A 212 -0.23 -0.95 -13.83
C LEU A 212 -1.10 -1.94 -13.07
N LEU A 213 -1.10 -1.91 -11.72
CA LEU A 213 -1.85 -2.88 -10.91
C LEU A 213 -3.34 -3.00 -11.29
N PRO A 214 -4.07 -1.89 -11.58
CA PRO A 214 -5.47 -1.99 -11.98
C PRO A 214 -5.72 -2.65 -13.34
N ARG A 215 -4.67 -2.82 -14.14
CA ARG A 215 -4.73 -3.28 -15.55
C ARG A 215 -4.19 -4.70 -15.74
N VAL A 216 -3.65 -5.30 -14.71
CA VAL A 216 -3.00 -6.62 -14.80
C VAL A 216 -3.64 -7.61 -13.83
N PRO A 217 -3.61 -8.91 -14.14
CA PRO A 217 -4.12 -9.93 -13.24
C PRO A 217 -3.29 -9.98 -11.94
N VAL A 218 -3.97 -10.25 -10.83
CA VAL A 218 -3.30 -10.40 -9.53
C VAL A 218 -2.45 -11.68 -9.54
N ARG A 219 -1.17 -11.52 -9.27
CA ARG A 219 -0.17 -12.60 -9.21
C ARG A 219 0.70 -12.41 -7.96
N ALA A 220 1.63 -13.32 -7.72
CA ALA A 220 2.61 -13.19 -6.65
C ALA A 220 3.44 -11.89 -6.77
N SER A 221 3.73 -11.45 -8.00
CA SER A 221 4.39 -10.16 -8.26
C SER A 221 3.69 -9.38 -9.38
N MET A 222 3.86 -8.05 -9.36
CA MET A 222 3.38 -7.19 -10.45
C MET A 222 4.05 -7.55 -11.79
N ALA A 223 5.34 -7.86 -11.78
CA ALA A 223 6.08 -8.24 -13.00
C ALA A 223 5.47 -9.47 -13.66
N ARG A 224 5.03 -10.46 -12.88
CA ARG A 224 4.31 -11.63 -13.39
C ARG A 224 2.96 -11.25 -13.98
N GLY A 225 2.22 -10.37 -13.29
CA GLY A 225 0.95 -9.85 -13.78
C GLY A 225 1.09 -9.15 -15.12
N VAL A 226 2.09 -8.27 -15.27
CA VAL A 226 2.40 -7.58 -16.53
C VAL A 226 2.72 -8.58 -17.64
N ARG A 227 3.60 -9.54 -17.37
CA ARG A 227 3.97 -10.58 -18.36
C ARG A 227 2.74 -11.37 -18.83
N ASP A 228 1.91 -11.80 -17.89
CA ASP A 228 0.72 -12.59 -18.21
C ASP A 228 -0.28 -11.76 -19.04
N ALA A 229 -0.51 -10.49 -18.69
CA ALA A 229 -1.37 -9.57 -19.43
C ALA A 229 -0.87 -9.26 -20.86
N LEU A 230 0.45 -9.10 -21.04
CA LEU A 230 1.04 -8.95 -22.37
C LEU A 230 0.89 -10.23 -23.21
N THR A 231 1.00 -11.41 -22.58
CA THR A 231 0.87 -12.69 -23.27
C THR A 231 -0.55 -12.98 -23.71
N SER A 232 -1.56 -12.58 -22.90
CA SER A 232 -2.98 -12.73 -23.23
C SER A 232 -3.52 -11.68 -24.19
N GLY A 233 -2.79 -10.57 -24.39
CA GLY A 233 -3.24 -9.42 -25.17
C GLY A 233 -4.15 -8.46 -24.41
N ASP A 234 -4.28 -8.61 -23.09
CA ASP A 234 -5.08 -7.72 -22.23
C ASP A 234 -4.36 -6.38 -21.96
N LEU A 235 -3.06 -6.33 -22.18
CA LEU A 235 -2.23 -5.14 -22.10
C LEU A 235 -1.47 -4.96 -23.41
N GLU A 236 -1.76 -3.90 -24.14
CA GLU A 236 -1.03 -3.57 -25.35
C GLU A 236 0.37 -3.01 -24.99
N PRO A 237 1.44 -3.40 -25.72
CA PRO A 237 2.72 -2.73 -25.61
C PRO A 237 2.56 -1.24 -25.95
N LEU A 238 3.25 -0.38 -25.23
CA LEU A 238 3.33 1.04 -25.60
C LEU A 238 4.02 1.13 -26.97
N ASP A 239 3.38 1.76 -27.95
CA ASP A 239 4.02 2.10 -29.21
C ASP A 239 5.29 2.93 -28.93
N ARG A 240 6.41 2.51 -29.52
CA ARG A 240 7.73 3.16 -29.35
C ARG A 240 7.81 4.45 -30.14
#